data_152459192154364b14bab9180d05a697
#
_entry.id   152459192154364b14bab9180d05a697
#
_cell.length_a   1.000
_cell.length_b   1.000
_cell.length_c   1.000
_cell.angle_alpha   90.00
_cell.angle_beta   90.00
_cell.angle_gamma   90.00
#
_symmetry.space_group_name_H-M   'P 1'
#
loop_
_entity.id
_entity.type
_entity.pdbx_description
1 polymer ?
#
loop_
_entity_poly.entity_id
_entity_poly.type
_entity_poly.pdbx_seq_one_letter_code
_entity_poly.pdbx_strand_id
1 'polypeptide(L)'
;MFEPFFGFQKTPFQRDLPVTELFSTPAHEELISRLKYTVEKRFFSLITGEVGAGKSTALRRLDSMLNPNKYKVLYVSDSALTPRNFYGEVLRQMDCEPKFYRGDAKRQMHKAILNLVENQGRSPVILVDEAHLLSKEMLEEIRFLLNFRMDSYNPMSLILVGQPELKRILQLNIYEAITQRIGMRYHLVAMDMQEMADYIRHHLKVAGIASPLFTDGAQEILFEYSGGIARKVNNVCLSSLLCAAMRNKQLIDDHLVREVIENEFGT
;
A
#
# COMPACT_ATOMS: atom_id res chain seq x y z
N MET A 1 -28.44 3.67 0.09
CA MET A 1 -29.50 3.92 1.10
C MET A 1 -29.38 5.33 1.71
N PHE A 2 -28.21 5.79 2.13
CA PHE A 2 -27.98 7.17 2.62
C PHE A 2 -27.60 8.17 1.53
N GLU A 3 -27.19 7.69 0.36
CA GLU A 3 -26.75 8.55 -0.75
C GLU A 3 -27.82 9.55 -1.20
N PRO A 4 -29.08 9.13 -1.42
CA PRO A 4 -30.15 10.10 -1.81
C PRO A 4 -30.47 11.11 -0.70
N PHE A 5 -30.30 10.69 0.58
CA PHE A 5 -30.62 11.56 1.72
C PHE A 5 -29.68 12.77 1.79
N PHE A 6 -28.38 12.55 1.55
CA PHE A 6 -27.38 13.61 1.51
C PHE A 6 -27.16 14.21 0.12
N GLY A 7 -27.73 13.61 -0.93
CA GLY A 7 -27.55 14.05 -2.31
C GLY A 7 -26.22 13.61 -2.92
N PHE A 8 -25.63 12.52 -2.44
CA PHE A 8 -24.40 11.98 -2.99
C PHE A 8 -24.60 11.45 -4.42
N GLN A 9 -23.67 11.79 -5.31
CA GLN A 9 -23.59 11.23 -6.68
C GLN A 9 -22.87 9.90 -6.72
N LYS A 10 -21.92 9.67 -5.79
CA LYS A 10 -21.18 8.43 -5.58
C LYS A 10 -21.10 8.17 -4.07
N THR A 11 -21.00 6.92 -3.66
CA THR A 11 -20.75 6.59 -2.25
C THR A 11 -19.39 7.14 -1.81
N PRO A 12 -19.30 7.98 -0.77
CA PRO A 12 -18.02 8.49 -0.27
C PRO A 12 -17.23 7.38 0.42
N PHE A 13 -15.94 7.61 0.65
CA PHE A 13 -15.03 6.74 1.42
C PHE A 13 -14.85 5.31 0.85
N GLN A 14 -15.15 5.10 -0.44
CA GLN A 14 -14.91 3.81 -1.11
C GLN A 14 -13.43 3.55 -1.33
N ARG A 15 -13.06 2.25 -1.44
CA ARG A 15 -11.67 1.81 -1.64
C ARG A 15 -11.23 1.82 -3.11
N ASP A 16 -12.18 1.74 -4.01
CA ASP A 16 -11.97 1.58 -5.47
C ASP A 16 -11.94 2.90 -6.24
N LEU A 17 -11.64 4.00 -5.55
CA LEU A 17 -11.47 5.29 -6.21
C LEU A 17 -10.41 5.21 -7.33
N PRO A 18 -10.69 5.87 -8.47
CA PRO A 18 -9.68 6.07 -9.51
C PRO A 18 -8.43 6.75 -8.94
N VAL A 19 -7.25 6.43 -9.49
CA VAL A 19 -5.98 7.00 -9.00
C VAL A 19 -5.97 8.52 -9.07
N THR A 20 -6.66 9.11 -10.03
CA THR A 20 -6.81 10.57 -10.21
C THR A 20 -7.65 11.24 -9.13
N GLU A 21 -8.49 10.48 -8.42
CA GLU A 21 -9.37 10.96 -7.36
C GLU A 21 -8.83 10.64 -5.95
N LEU A 22 -7.65 10.01 -5.85
CA LEU A 22 -7.03 9.68 -4.56
C LEU A 22 -6.55 10.94 -3.84
N PHE A 23 -6.85 11.02 -2.55
CA PHE A 23 -6.27 12.06 -1.68
C PHE A 23 -4.79 11.77 -1.43
N SER A 24 -3.98 12.80 -1.36
CA SER A 24 -2.56 12.68 -1.10
C SER A 24 -2.12 13.63 -0.01
N THR A 25 -1.51 13.07 1.03
CA THR A 25 -0.83 13.86 2.07
C THR A 25 0.62 14.15 1.65
N PRO A 26 1.32 15.10 2.30
CA PRO A 26 2.75 15.30 2.11
C PRO A 26 3.56 14.02 2.29
N ALA A 27 3.21 13.17 3.28
CA ALA A 27 3.84 11.88 3.52
C ALA A 27 3.65 10.90 2.34
N HIS A 28 2.47 10.90 1.70
CA HIS A 28 2.23 10.10 0.49
C HIS A 28 3.03 10.62 -0.71
N GLU A 29 3.12 11.94 -0.91
CA GLU A 29 3.90 12.53 -2.00
C GLU A 29 5.39 12.23 -1.84
N GLU A 30 5.91 12.30 -0.62
CA GLU A 30 7.28 11.90 -0.32
C GLU A 30 7.51 10.41 -0.60
N LEU A 31 6.60 9.54 -0.16
CA LEU A 31 6.67 8.11 -0.44
C LEU A 31 6.71 7.84 -1.95
N ILE A 32 5.83 8.44 -2.74
CA ILE A 32 5.78 8.29 -4.19
C ILE A 32 7.10 8.76 -4.84
N SER A 33 7.64 9.88 -4.39
CA SER A 33 8.91 10.40 -4.90
C SER A 33 10.07 9.44 -4.62
N ARG A 34 10.13 8.87 -3.41
CA ARG A 34 11.12 7.87 -3.01
C ARG A 34 10.95 6.55 -3.78
N LEU A 35 9.71 6.12 -4.01
CA LEU A 35 9.42 4.92 -4.80
C LEU A 35 9.84 5.09 -6.26
N LYS A 36 9.57 6.25 -6.88
CA LYS A 36 10.05 6.57 -8.24
C LYS A 36 11.58 6.49 -8.31
N TYR A 37 12.26 7.12 -7.37
CA TYR A 37 13.72 7.06 -7.28
C TYR A 37 14.23 5.63 -7.12
N THR A 38 13.58 4.82 -6.27
CA THR A 38 13.86 3.39 -6.10
C THR A 38 13.78 2.64 -7.44
N VAL A 39 12.72 2.88 -8.21
CA VAL A 39 12.50 2.24 -9.51
C VAL A 39 13.55 2.67 -10.53
N GLU A 40 13.86 3.95 -10.61
CA GLU A 40 14.87 4.50 -11.52
C GLU A 40 16.28 3.97 -11.22
N LYS A 41 16.63 3.86 -9.95
CA LYS A 41 17.94 3.38 -9.51
C LYS A 41 18.01 1.86 -9.32
N ARG A 42 16.89 1.16 -9.50
CA ARG A 42 16.77 -0.30 -9.30
C ARG A 42 17.20 -0.72 -7.89
N PHE A 43 16.77 0.04 -6.88
CA PHE A 43 17.12 -0.26 -5.49
C PHE A 43 16.24 -1.36 -4.90
N PHE A 44 16.78 -2.00 -3.86
CA PHE A 44 16.02 -2.74 -2.89
C PHE A 44 15.51 -1.77 -1.83
N SER A 45 14.21 -1.79 -1.54
CA SER A 45 13.55 -0.83 -0.65
C SER A 45 12.60 -1.48 0.32
N LEU A 46 12.46 -0.84 1.48
CA LEU A 46 11.56 -1.24 2.56
C LEU A 46 10.59 -0.10 2.87
N ILE A 47 9.29 -0.38 2.70
CA ILE A 47 8.20 0.52 3.07
C ILE A 47 7.43 -0.10 4.23
N THR A 48 7.27 0.64 5.30
CA THR A 48 6.45 0.23 6.45
C THR A 48 5.40 1.26 6.79
N GLY A 49 4.38 0.88 7.54
CA GLY A 49 3.33 1.77 8.04
C GLY A 49 2.17 0.95 8.60
N GLU A 50 1.33 1.59 9.39
CA GLU A 50 0.19 0.95 10.03
C GLU A 50 -0.81 0.35 9.03
N VAL A 51 -1.61 -0.62 9.49
CA VAL A 51 -2.69 -1.22 8.69
C VAL A 51 -3.69 -0.15 8.32
N GLY A 52 -3.95 0.01 7.02
CA GLY A 52 -4.90 1.03 6.55
C GLY A 52 -4.34 2.44 6.38
N ALA A 53 -3.03 2.67 6.57
CA ALA A 53 -2.39 3.98 6.37
C ALA A 53 -2.24 4.40 4.89
N GLY A 54 -2.60 3.53 3.92
CA GLY A 54 -2.55 3.87 2.49
C GLY A 54 -1.33 3.33 1.73
N LYS A 55 -0.57 2.39 2.26
CA LYS A 55 0.59 1.78 1.58
C LYS A 55 0.25 1.23 0.20
N SER A 56 -0.77 0.37 0.12
CA SER A 56 -1.21 -0.25 -1.17
C SER A 56 -1.79 0.80 -2.12
N THR A 57 -2.38 1.88 -1.60
CA THR A 57 -2.82 3.05 -2.39
C THR A 57 -1.63 3.74 -3.04
N ALA A 58 -0.52 3.91 -2.31
CA ALA A 58 0.71 4.46 -2.86
C ALA A 58 1.32 3.55 -3.95
N LEU A 59 1.25 2.22 -3.79
CA LEU A 59 1.70 1.28 -4.82
C LEU A 59 0.84 1.37 -6.10
N ARG A 60 -0.49 1.46 -5.97
CA ARG A 60 -1.40 1.67 -7.12
C ARG A 60 -1.07 2.97 -7.86
N ARG A 61 -0.78 4.04 -7.11
CA ARG A 61 -0.38 5.33 -7.69
C ARG A 61 0.97 5.24 -8.38
N LEU A 62 1.95 4.57 -7.78
CA LEU A 62 3.23 4.31 -8.43
C LEU A 62 3.04 3.57 -9.76
N ASP A 63 2.31 2.45 -9.75
CA ASP A 63 2.06 1.64 -10.94
C ASP A 63 1.45 2.47 -12.08
N SER A 64 0.43 3.29 -11.79
CA SER A 64 -0.20 4.16 -12.77
C SER A 64 0.71 5.24 -13.37
N MET A 65 1.79 5.60 -12.67
CA MET A 65 2.76 6.61 -13.11
C MET A 65 3.94 6.03 -13.89
N LEU A 66 4.16 4.72 -13.81
CA LEU A 66 5.26 4.06 -14.50
C LEU A 66 4.92 3.82 -15.96
N ASN A 67 5.85 4.18 -16.85
CA ASN A 67 5.69 3.91 -18.28
C ASN A 67 5.80 2.39 -18.53
N PRO A 68 4.73 1.71 -19.02
CA PRO A 68 4.72 0.27 -19.23
C PRO A 68 5.72 -0.20 -20.30
N ASN A 69 6.16 0.66 -21.19
CA ASN A 69 7.20 0.34 -22.17
C ASN A 69 8.60 0.31 -21.55
N LYS A 70 8.81 0.97 -20.41
CA LYS A 70 10.10 1.04 -19.70
C LYS A 70 10.15 0.13 -18.49
N TYR A 71 9.01 -0.12 -17.86
CA TYR A 71 8.91 -0.90 -16.62
C TYR A 71 7.91 -2.05 -16.75
N LYS A 72 8.19 -3.18 -16.15
CA LYS A 72 7.25 -4.29 -15.94
C LYS A 72 7.03 -4.41 -14.44
N VAL A 73 5.86 -3.98 -13.97
CA VAL A 73 5.48 -4.12 -12.56
C VAL A 73 4.97 -5.54 -12.33
N LEU A 74 5.48 -6.17 -11.27
CA LEU A 74 5.18 -7.53 -10.85
C LEU A 74 4.72 -7.46 -9.39
N TYR A 75 3.41 -7.58 -9.17
CA TYR A 75 2.80 -7.42 -7.85
C TYR A 75 2.53 -8.77 -7.18
N VAL A 76 3.11 -8.95 -6.01
CA VAL A 76 3.02 -10.18 -5.22
C VAL A 76 2.42 -9.84 -3.85
N SER A 77 1.24 -10.37 -3.56
CA SER A 77 0.48 -10.10 -2.32
C SER A 77 0.11 -11.36 -1.53
N ASP A 78 0.58 -12.54 -1.94
CA ASP A 78 0.31 -13.77 -1.22
C ASP A 78 1.15 -13.86 0.06
N SER A 79 0.48 -14.03 1.19
CA SER A 79 1.09 -14.09 2.52
C SER A 79 1.78 -15.43 2.83
N ALA A 80 1.44 -16.50 2.12
CA ALA A 80 1.95 -17.87 2.33
C ALA A 80 3.07 -18.25 1.35
N LEU A 81 3.81 -17.30 0.82
CA LEU A 81 4.82 -17.53 -0.20
C LEU A 81 6.02 -18.33 0.33
N THR A 82 6.12 -19.54 -0.16
CA THR A 82 7.41 -20.25 -0.17
C THR A 82 8.29 -19.67 -1.29
N PRO A 83 9.64 -19.82 -1.22
CA PRO A 83 10.51 -19.38 -2.31
C PRO A 83 10.10 -19.93 -3.69
N ARG A 84 9.66 -21.17 -3.75
CA ARG A 84 9.20 -21.80 -5.00
C ARG A 84 7.93 -21.10 -5.56
N ASN A 85 6.98 -20.79 -4.68
CA ASN A 85 5.73 -20.14 -5.08
C ASN A 85 5.98 -18.69 -5.49
N PHE A 86 6.88 -17.99 -4.80
CA PHE A 86 7.31 -16.66 -5.20
C PHE A 86 7.90 -16.64 -6.62
N TYR A 87 8.83 -17.54 -6.92
CA TYR A 87 9.39 -17.67 -8.27
C TYR A 87 8.30 -17.97 -9.31
N GLY A 88 7.38 -18.87 -8.95
CA GLY A 88 6.25 -19.23 -9.81
C GLY A 88 5.35 -18.05 -10.11
N GLU A 89 5.03 -17.25 -9.10
CA GLU A 89 4.18 -16.06 -9.25
C GLU A 89 4.82 -15.00 -10.13
N VAL A 90 6.09 -14.68 -9.88
CA VAL A 90 6.85 -13.73 -10.69
C VAL A 90 6.96 -14.20 -12.14
N LEU A 91 7.25 -15.50 -12.37
CA LEU A 91 7.33 -16.08 -13.73
C LEU A 91 6.01 -16.02 -14.47
N ARG A 92 4.89 -16.34 -13.83
CA ARG A 92 3.56 -16.26 -14.45
C ARG A 92 3.23 -14.84 -14.91
N GLN A 93 3.54 -13.83 -14.07
CA GLN A 93 3.36 -12.42 -14.43
C GLN A 93 4.33 -11.95 -15.54
N MET A 94 5.40 -12.71 -15.80
CA MET A 94 6.30 -12.52 -16.94
C MET A 94 5.93 -13.40 -18.15
N ASP A 95 4.73 -13.97 -18.17
CA ASP A 95 4.22 -14.83 -19.24
C ASP A 95 5.09 -16.10 -19.44
N CYS A 96 5.71 -16.60 -18.36
CA CYS A 96 6.54 -17.79 -18.36
C CYS A 96 5.89 -18.90 -17.52
N GLU A 97 5.77 -20.12 -18.07
CA GLU A 97 5.34 -21.29 -17.30
C GLU A 97 6.44 -21.71 -16.33
N PRO A 98 6.16 -21.72 -14.99
CA PRO A 98 7.19 -21.98 -13.98
C PRO A 98 7.62 -23.44 -13.97
N LYS A 99 8.91 -23.69 -13.91
CA LYS A 99 9.45 -25.03 -13.69
C LYS A 99 9.10 -25.57 -12.31
N PHE A 100 8.97 -26.91 -12.22
CA PHE A 100 8.48 -27.57 -11.03
C PHE A 100 9.44 -27.42 -9.82
N TYR A 101 10.74 -27.68 -10.04
CA TYR A 101 11.72 -27.61 -8.95
C TYR A 101 12.15 -26.20 -8.63
N ARG A 102 12.28 -25.86 -7.32
CA ARG A 102 12.69 -24.53 -6.82
C ARG A 102 13.94 -23.99 -7.51
N GLY A 103 15.00 -24.82 -7.59
CA GLY A 103 16.27 -24.40 -8.20
C GLY A 103 16.15 -24.09 -9.68
N ASP A 104 15.28 -24.81 -10.40
CA ASP A 104 15.02 -24.56 -11.82
C ASP A 104 14.16 -23.31 -12.02
N ALA A 105 13.13 -23.12 -11.20
CA ALA A 105 12.29 -21.92 -11.23
C ALA A 105 13.10 -20.66 -10.91
N LYS A 106 14.02 -20.74 -9.92
CA LYS A 106 14.97 -19.66 -9.61
C LYS A 106 15.85 -19.31 -10.81
N ARG A 107 16.50 -20.31 -11.43
CA ARG A 107 17.34 -20.08 -12.62
C ARG A 107 16.53 -19.52 -13.79
N GLN A 108 15.29 -20.01 -13.96
CA GLN A 108 14.38 -19.53 -14.99
C GLN A 108 14.02 -18.07 -14.76
N MET A 109 13.67 -17.67 -13.52
CA MET A 109 13.36 -16.29 -13.18
C MET A 109 14.54 -15.35 -13.42
N HIS A 110 15.75 -15.74 -12.99
CA HIS A 110 16.96 -14.95 -13.26
C HIS A 110 17.17 -14.72 -14.76
N LYS A 111 17.02 -15.76 -15.58
CA LYS A 111 17.10 -15.65 -17.06
C LYS A 111 15.99 -14.75 -17.63
N ALA A 112 14.77 -14.87 -17.14
CA ALA A 112 13.63 -14.07 -17.61
C ALA A 112 13.85 -12.58 -17.28
N ILE A 113 14.35 -12.26 -16.07
CA ILE A 113 14.68 -10.88 -15.67
C ILE A 113 15.78 -10.31 -16.58
N LEU A 114 16.86 -11.03 -16.82
CA LEU A 114 17.94 -10.58 -17.71
C LEU A 114 17.44 -10.39 -19.14
N ASN A 115 16.63 -11.31 -19.66
CA ASN A 115 16.02 -11.19 -20.98
C ASN A 115 15.12 -9.96 -21.11
N LEU A 116 14.32 -9.66 -20.06
CA LEU A 116 13.46 -8.47 -20.03
C LEU A 116 14.30 -7.18 -20.13
N VAL A 117 15.43 -7.12 -19.41
CA VAL A 117 16.30 -5.93 -19.38
C VAL A 117 17.15 -5.83 -20.65
N GLU A 118 17.82 -6.90 -21.06
CA GLU A 118 18.83 -6.87 -22.12
C GLU A 118 18.21 -6.89 -23.53
N ASN A 119 17.12 -7.63 -23.72
CA ASN A 119 16.51 -7.82 -25.03
C ASN A 119 15.24 -6.97 -25.25
N GLN A 120 14.49 -6.68 -24.18
CA GLN A 120 13.25 -5.89 -24.29
C GLN A 120 13.41 -4.44 -23.79
N GLY A 121 14.54 -4.09 -23.18
CA GLY A 121 14.79 -2.74 -22.66
C GLY A 121 13.88 -2.33 -21.49
N ARG A 122 13.21 -3.29 -20.83
CA ARG A 122 12.27 -3.05 -19.74
C ARG A 122 12.87 -3.46 -18.41
N SER A 123 12.70 -2.62 -17.39
CA SER A 123 13.16 -2.90 -16.03
C SER A 123 12.05 -3.53 -15.19
N PRO A 124 12.25 -4.71 -14.60
CA PRO A 124 11.28 -5.30 -13.67
C PRO A 124 11.22 -4.50 -12.36
N VAL A 125 10.00 -4.32 -11.85
CA VAL A 125 9.72 -3.71 -10.54
C VAL A 125 8.88 -4.72 -9.75
N ILE A 126 9.51 -5.41 -8.81
CA ILE A 126 8.85 -6.42 -7.99
C ILE A 126 8.35 -5.74 -6.72
N LEU A 127 7.03 -5.74 -6.55
CA LEU A 127 6.34 -5.22 -5.36
C LEU A 127 5.86 -6.40 -4.53
N VAL A 128 6.37 -6.54 -3.32
CA VAL A 128 5.92 -7.58 -2.36
C VAL A 128 5.13 -6.88 -1.26
N ASP A 129 3.80 -6.99 -1.33
CA ASP A 129 2.91 -6.44 -0.30
C ASP A 129 2.73 -7.43 0.85
N GLU A 130 2.32 -6.94 2.02
CA GLU A 130 2.19 -7.73 3.27
C GLU A 130 3.46 -8.54 3.62
N ALA A 131 4.64 -8.00 3.28
CA ALA A 131 5.93 -8.69 3.42
C ALA A 131 6.29 -9.05 4.88
N HIS A 132 5.58 -8.52 5.88
CA HIS A 132 5.72 -8.92 7.28
C HIS A 132 5.23 -10.35 7.56
N LEU A 133 4.43 -10.93 6.65
CA LEU A 133 3.95 -12.30 6.70
C LEU A 133 4.87 -13.31 6.01
N LEU A 134 5.95 -12.85 5.37
CA LEU A 134 6.91 -13.73 4.74
C LEU A 134 7.58 -14.66 5.74
N SER A 135 7.71 -15.93 5.38
CA SER A 135 8.44 -16.90 6.18
C SER A 135 9.93 -16.54 6.30
N LYS A 136 10.58 -17.03 7.35
CA LYS A 136 12.03 -16.90 7.51
C LYS A 136 12.79 -17.38 6.26
N GLU A 137 12.38 -18.51 5.71
CA GLU A 137 12.99 -19.08 4.49
C GLU A 137 12.87 -18.11 3.30
N MET A 138 11.71 -17.45 3.14
CA MET A 138 11.52 -16.49 2.06
C MET A 138 12.36 -15.23 2.27
N LEU A 139 12.45 -14.72 3.49
CA LEU A 139 13.30 -13.57 3.80
C LEU A 139 14.79 -13.88 3.52
N GLU A 140 15.28 -15.05 3.90
CA GLU A 140 16.64 -15.49 3.59
C GLU A 140 16.86 -15.62 2.06
N GLU A 141 15.85 -16.08 1.32
CA GLU A 141 15.91 -16.20 -0.14
C GLU A 141 16.01 -14.83 -0.85
N ILE A 142 15.46 -13.76 -0.28
CA ILE A 142 15.57 -12.40 -0.84
C ILE A 142 17.03 -12.00 -1.05
N ARG A 143 17.94 -12.39 -0.17
CA ARG A 143 19.38 -12.13 -0.33
C ARG A 143 19.93 -12.73 -1.64
N PHE A 144 19.45 -13.90 -2.02
CA PHE A 144 19.88 -14.58 -3.25
C PHE A 144 19.17 -14.06 -4.48
N LEU A 145 17.94 -13.54 -4.34
CA LEU A 145 17.21 -12.87 -5.42
C LEU A 145 17.96 -11.67 -5.99
N LEU A 146 18.63 -10.94 -5.11
CA LEU A 146 19.35 -9.71 -5.46
C LEU A 146 20.79 -9.97 -5.97
N ASN A 147 21.24 -11.23 -5.97
CA ASN A 147 22.62 -11.54 -6.37
C ASN A 147 22.70 -11.85 -7.88
N PHE A 148 22.94 -10.80 -8.66
CA PHE A 148 23.25 -10.91 -10.08
C PHE A 148 24.71 -10.56 -10.33
N ARG A 149 25.38 -11.33 -11.21
CA ARG A 149 26.78 -11.10 -11.62
C ARG A 149 27.72 -10.89 -10.42
N MET A 150 27.68 -11.81 -9.44
CA MET A 150 28.48 -11.72 -8.21
C MET A 150 28.24 -10.42 -7.42
N ASP A 151 26.97 -10.00 -7.31
CA ASP A 151 26.52 -8.81 -6.58
C ASP A 151 26.95 -7.44 -7.17
N SER A 152 27.41 -7.46 -8.43
CA SER A 152 27.86 -6.23 -9.12
C SER A 152 26.79 -5.57 -10.00
N TYR A 153 25.59 -6.16 -10.11
CA TYR A 153 24.56 -5.70 -11.02
C TYR A 153 23.16 -5.84 -10.47
N ASN A 154 22.38 -4.76 -10.52
CA ASN A 154 20.97 -4.73 -10.15
C ASN A 154 20.08 -4.58 -11.39
N PRO A 155 19.53 -5.67 -11.94
CA PRO A 155 18.65 -5.59 -13.12
C PRO A 155 17.23 -5.13 -12.80
N MET A 156 16.81 -5.14 -11.54
CA MET A 156 15.43 -4.91 -11.10
C MET A 156 15.34 -4.07 -9.84
N SER A 157 14.16 -3.52 -9.57
CA SER A 157 13.80 -2.98 -8.26
C SER A 157 13.05 -4.04 -7.46
N LEU A 158 13.34 -4.15 -6.17
CA LEU A 158 12.58 -4.97 -5.23
C LEU A 158 12.08 -4.07 -4.09
N ILE A 159 10.77 -4.05 -3.87
CA ILE A 159 10.13 -3.20 -2.87
C ILE A 159 9.32 -4.09 -1.93
N LEU A 160 9.77 -4.20 -0.69
CA LEU A 160 9.01 -4.86 0.37
C LEU A 160 8.12 -3.84 1.05
N VAL A 161 6.84 -4.15 1.15
CA VAL A 161 5.84 -3.33 1.81
C VAL A 161 5.18 -4.14 2.91
N GLY A 162 5.09 -3.58 4.12
CA GLY A 162 4.51 -4.31 5.23
C GLY A 162 4.16 -3.43 6.43
N GLN A 163 3.76 -4.09 7.51
CA GLN A 163 3.49 -3.46 8.79
C GLN A 163 4.80 -3.14 9.54
N PRO A 164 4.79 -2.34 10.61
CA PRO A 164 5.98 -1.98 11.37
C PRO A 164 6.78 -3.19 11.89
N GLU A 165 6.11 -4.34 12.09
CA GLU A 165 6.73 -5.61 12.48
C GLU A 165 7.82 -6.06 11.50
N LEU A 166 7.64 -5.80 10.20
CA LEU A 166 8.65 -6.13 9.18
C LEU A 166 9.98 -5.43 9.47
N LYS A 167 9.94 -4.17 9.91
CA LYS A 167 11.16 -3.43 10.30
C LYS A 167 11.82 -4.09 11.49
N ARG A 168 11.04 -4.53 12.51
CA ARG A 168 11.56 -5.21 13.71
C ARG A 168 12.18 -6.56 13.35
N ILE A 169 11.53 -7.35 12.50
CA ILE A 169 12.03 -8.64 12.02
C ILE A 169 13.38 -8.43 11.30
N LEU A 170 13.45 -7.50 10.37
CA LEU A 170 14.68 -7.24 9.60
C LEU A 170 15.83 -6.66 10.43
N GLN A 171 15.58 -6.13 11.62
CA GLN A 171 16.62 -5.68 12.55
C GLN A 171 17.33 -6.82 13.29
N LEU A 172 16.81 -8.04 13.24
CA LEU A 172 17.48 -9.19 13.85
C LEU A 172 18.80 -9.50 13.12
N ASN A 173 19.83 -9.86 13.86
CA ASN A 173 21.17 -10.13 13.34
C ASN A 173 21.20 -11.14 12.20
N ILE A 174 20.31 -12.13 12.21
CA ILE A 174 20.21 -13.14 11.13
C ILE A 174 19.87 -12.53 9.76
N TYR A 175 19.28 -11.33 9.73
CA TYR A 175 18.90 -10.61 8.49
C TYR A 175 19.83 -9.45 8.15
N GLU A 176 20.96 -9.31 8.85
CA GLU A 176 21.91 -8.21 8.63
C GLU A 176 22.33 -8.08 7.15
N ALA A 177 22.64 -9.21 6.50
CA ALA A 177 23.05 -9.24 5.09
C ALA A 177 21.94 -8.76 4.12
N ILE A 178 20.67 -8.90 4.50
CA ILE A 178 19.53 -8.36 3.75
C ILE A 178 19.40 -6.86 4.03
N THR A 179 19.50 -6.50 5.30
CA THR A 179 19.31 -5.13 5.78
C THR A 179 20.37 -4.17 5.22
N GLN A 180 21.60 -4.61 5.03
CA GLN A 180 22.69 -3.84 4.41
C GLN A 180 22.43 -3.56 2.92
N ARG A 181 21.62 -4.38 2.24
CA ARG A 181 21.27 -4.17 0.83
C ARG A 181 20.09 -3.23 0.60
N ILE A 182 19.37 -2.86 1.68
CA ILE A 182 18.23 -1.94 1.58
C ILE A 182 18.76 -0.53 1.32
N GLY A 183 18.66 -0.08 0.10
CA GLY A 183 19.11 1.24 -0.34
C GLY A 183 18.15 2.38 0.04
N MET A 184 16.87 2.07 0.27
CA MET A 184 15.87 3.07 0.68
C MET A 184 14.91 2.48 1.72
N ARG A 185 14.64 3.27 2.76
CA ARG A 185 13.64 2.94 3.79
C ARG A 185 12.70 4.11 3.96
N TYR A 186 11.42 3.79 4.10
CA TYR A 186 10.41 4.80 4.42
C TYR A 186 9.35 4.21 5.35
N HIS A 187 8.91 5.02 6.31
CA HIS A 187 7.79 4.67 7.18
C HIS A 187 6.66 5.65 6.90
N LEU A 188 5.56 5.15 6.35
CA LEU A 188 4.37 5.95 6.08
C LEU A 188 3.64 6.18 7.39
N VAL A 189 3.63 7.42 7.84
CA VAL A 189 2.90 7.86 9.03
C VAL A 189 1.41 8.04 8.74
N ALA A 190 0.59 7.95 9.79
CA ALA A 190 -0.82 8.28 9.71
C ALA A 190 -1.01 9.79 9.49
N MET A 191 -2.20 10.19 9.04
CA MET A 191 -2.58 11.59 8.87
C MET A 191 -2.59 12.31 10.22
N ASP A 192 -2.19 13.57 10.24
CA ASP A 192 -2.48 14.45 11.36
C ASP A 192 -3.96 14.91 11.33
N MET A 193 -4.37 15.68 12.33
CA MET A 193 -5.76 16.14 12.47
C MET A 193 -6.21 16.97 11.26
N GLN A 194 -5.36 17.87 10.77
CA GLN A 194 -5.68 18.72 9.63
C GLN A 194 -5.74 17.94 8.34
N GLU A 195 -4.80 17.05 8.11
CA GLU A 195 -4.78 16.15 6.96
C GLU A 195 -6.00 15.23 6.93
N MET A 196 -6.45 14.73 8.10
CA MET A 196 -7.66 13.93 8.22
C MET A 196 -8.91 14.77 7.90
N ALA A 197 -8.99 16.00 8.37
CA ALA A 197 -10.10 16.89 8.03
C ALA A 197 -10.17 17.17 6.52
N ASP A 198 -9.01 17.41 5.89
CA ASP A 198 -8.91 17.60 4.44
C ASP A 198 -9.24 16.31 3.66
N TYR A 199 -8.85 15.16 4.18
CA TYR A 199 -9.20 13.85 3.64
C TYR A 199 -10.72 13.63 3.63
N ILE A 200 -11.40 13.90 4.74
CA ILE A 200 -12.87 13.79 4.84
C ILE A 200 -13.54 14.72 3.83
N ARG A 201 -13.11 15.98 3.79
CA ARG A 201 -13.63 16.99 2.85
C ARG A 201 -13.43 16.57 1.40
N HIS A 202 -12.25 16.00 1.07
CA HIS A 202 -11.96 15.50 -0.25
C HIS A 202 -12.92 14.38 -0.67
N HIS A 203 -13.14 13.38 0.20
CA HIS A 203 -14.05 12.27 -0.09
C HIS A 203 -15.51 12.72 -0.28
N LEU A 204 -15.98 13.67 0.52
CA LEU A 204 -17.31 14.27 0.36
C LEU A 204 -17.40 15.02 -0.98
N LYS A 205 -16.37 15.80 -1.34
CA LYS A 205 -16.30 16.52 -2.61
C LYS A 205 -16.31 15.57 -3.81
N VAL A 206 -15.55 14.50 -3.78
CA VAL A 206 -15.55 13.47 -4.84
C VAL A 206 -16.91 12.80 -4.96
N ALA A 207 -17.63 12.66 -3.84
CA ALA A 207 -18.99 12.14 -3.82
C ALA A 207 -20.07 13.16 -4.23
N GLY A 208 -19.69 14.42 -4.54
CA GLY A 208 -20.59 15.47 -5.04
C GLY A 208 -21.06 16.47 -3.99
N ILE A 209 -20.55 16.43 -2.76
CA ILE A 209 -20.96 17.32 -1.66
C ILE A 209 -19.84 18.30 -1.32
N ALA A 210 -20.09 19.58 -1.42
CA ALA A 210 -19.13 20.64 -1.05
C ALA A 210 -19.30 21.13 0.41
N SER A 211 -20.48 20.95 1.00
CA SER A 211 -20.75 21.38 2.38
C SER A 211 -20.13 20.39 3.40
N PRO A 212 -19.62 20.88 4.53
CA PRO A 212 -19.16 20.02 5.61
C PRO A 212 -20.34 19.29 6.24
N LEU A 213 -20.28 17.97 6.33
CA LEU A 213 -21.27 17.13 6.98
C LEU A 213 -20.87 16.73 8.41
N PHE A 214 -19.59 16.82 8.74
CA PHE A 214 -19.05 16.50 10.06
C PHE A 214 -18.67 17.80 10.77
N THR A 215 -19.15 17.98 12.01
CA THR A 215 -18.74 19.10 12.85
C THR A 215 -17.28 18.97 13.26
N ASP A 216 -16.66 20.06 13.74
CA ASP A 216 -15.29 20.03 14.24
C ASP A 216 -15.16 19.05 15.42
N GLY A 217 -16.12 19.06 16.37
CA GLY A 217 -16.15 18.10 17.47
C GLY A 217 -16.28 16.64 17.00
N ALA A 218 -17.06 16.37 15.94
CA ALA A 218 -17.15 15.05 15.34
C ALA A 218 -15.79 14.60 14.76
N GLN A 219 -15.07 15.52 14.11
CA GLN A 219 -13.75 15.24 13.56
C GLN A 219 -12.70 15.00 14.67
N GLU A 220 -12.78 15.72 15.80
CA GLU A 220 -11.90 15.50 16.97
C GLU A 220 -12.07 14.08 17.52
N ILE A 221 -13.31 13.64 17.78
CA ILE A 221 -13.61 12.29 18.28
C ILE A 221 -13.15 11.22 17.26
N LEU A 222 -13.38 11.49 15.99
CA LEU A 222 -12.95 10.59 14.92
C LEU A 222 -11.43 10.45 14.84
N PHE A 223 -10.69 11.54 15.07
CA PHE A 223 -9.24 11.53 15.13
C PHE A 223 -8.72 10.78 16.37
N GLU A 224 -9.29 11.03 17.54
CA GLU A 224 -8.94 10.31 18.77
C GLU A 224 -9.06 8.80 18.60
N TYR A 225 -10.14 8.33 17.96
CA TYR A 225 -10.34 6.89 17.71
C TYR A 225 -9.44 6.35 16.60
N SER A 226 -9.35 7.05 15.46
CA SER A 226 -8.67 6.54 14.28
C SER A 226 -7.16 6.67 14.32
N GLY A 227 -6.64 7.64 15.09
CA GLY A 227 -5.24 8.06 15.05
C GLY A 227 -4.81 8.52 13.65
N GLY A 228 -5.73 9.04 12.84
CA GLY A 228 -5.49 9.46 11.45
C GLY A 228 -5.30 8.31 10.45
N ILE A 229 -5.65 7.07 10.83
CA ILE A 229 -5.55 5.90 9.94
C ILE A 229 -6.74 5.90 8.97
N ALA A 230 -6.49 6.10 7.68
CA ALA A 230 -7.49 6.26 6.64
C ALA A 230 -8.59 5.18 6.64
N ARG A 231 -8.23 3.90 6.83
CA ARG A 231 -9.21 2.80 6.88
C ARG A 231 -10.19 2.94 8.05
N LYS A 232 -9.69 3.33 9.24
CA LYS A 232 -10.55 3.57 10.40
C LYS A 232 -11.44 4.79 10.18
N VAL A 233 -10.90 5.88 9.64
CA VAL A 233 -11.65 7.07 9.26
C VAL A 233 -12.79 6.70 8.32
N ASN A 234 -12.51 5.97 7.23
CA ASN A 234 -13.52 5.56 6.26
C ASN A 234 -14.65 4.75 6.90
N ASN A 235 -14.31 3.78 7.73
CA ASN A 235 -15.31 2.90 8.37
C ASN A 235 -16.24 3.74 9.26
N VAL A 236 -15.69 4.55 10.16
CA VAL A 236 -16.51 5.36 11.08
C VAL A 236 -17.32 6.41 10.32
N CYS A 237 -16.73 7.06 9.30
CA CYS A 237 -17.47 8.03 8.48
C CYS A 237 -18.66 7.37 7.77
N LEU A 238 -18.50 6.20 7.17
CA LEU A 238 -19.59 5.49 6.50
C LEU A 238 -20.70 5.09 7.46
N SER A 239 -20.36 4.51 8.62
CA SER A 239 -21.34 4.15 9.65
C SER A 239 -22.05 5.37 10.20
N SER A 240 -21.33 6.49 10.42
CA SER A 240 -21.92 7.74 10.89
C SER A 240 -22.91 8.34 9.88
N LEU A 241 -22.57 8.33 8.58
CA LEU A 241 -23.47 8.77 7.51
C LEU A 241 -24.73 7.91 7.45
N LEU A 242 -24.59 6.58 7.56
CA LEU A 242 -25.73 5.67 7.58
C LEU A 242 -26.63 5.93 8.79
N CYS A 243 -26.06 6.03 9.99
CA CYS A 243 -26.78 6.30 11.22
C CYS A 243 -27.52 7.66 11.18
N ALA A 244 -26.85 8.71 10.68
CA ALA A 244 -27.44 10.05 10.52
C ALA A 244 -28.63 10.04 9.57
N ALA A 245 -28.52 9.35 8.42
CA ALA A 245 -29.62 9.22 7.47
C ALA A 245 -30.83 8.47 8.07
N MET A 246 -30.60 7.39 8.83
CA MET A 246 -31.68 6.65 9.53
C MET A 246 -32.40 7.51 10.57
N ARG A 247 -31.72 8.51 11.14
CA ARG A 247 -32.27 9.43 12.14
C ARG A 247 -32.74 10.78 11.54
N ASN A 248 -32.75 10.92 10.22
CA ASN A 248 -33.04 12.17 9.52
C ASN A 248 -32.18 13.38 9.97
N LYS A 249 -30.93 13.13 10.36
CA LYS A 249 -29.94 14.17 10.72
C LYS A 249 -29.08 14.53 9.52
N GLN A 250 -29.05 15.81 9.13
CA GLN A 250 -28.25 16.33 8.02
C GLN A 250 -26.78 16.60 8.43
N LEU A 251 -26.51 16.76 9.73
CA LEU A 251 -25.21 17.08 10.27
C LEU A 251 -24.79 15.98 11.27
N ILE A 252 -23.54 15.58 11.20
CA ILE A 252 -22.95 14.56 12.05
C ILE A 252 -22.15 15.27 13.14
N ASP A 253 -22.66 15.18 14.37
CA ASP A 253 -22.08 15.76 15.58
C ASP A 253 -21.18 14.76 16.33
N ASP A 254 -20.47 15.25 17.34
CA ASP A 254 -19.58 14.45 18.19
C ASP A 254 -20.32 13.34 18.94
N HIS A 255 -21.55 13.60 19.38
CA HIS A 255 -22.39 12.62 20.08
C HIS A 255 -22.70 11.41 19.17
N LEU A 256 -23.07 11.66 17.91
CA LEU A 256 -23.39 10.59 16.95
C LEU A 256 -22.14 9.76 16.60
N VAL A 257 -20.99 10.42 16.39
CA VAL A 257 -19.73 9.70 16.11
C VAL A 257 -19.31 8.85 17.29
N ARG A 258 -19.40 9.37 18.53
CA ARG A 258 -19.07 8.63 19.74
C ARG A 258 -19.96 7.39 19.90
N GLU A 259 -21.26 7.55 19.71
CA GLU A 259 -22.23 6.43 19.77
C GLU A 259 -21.92 5.35 18.71
N VAL A 260 -21.60 5.75 17.48
CA VAL A 260 -21.21 4.81 16.41
C VAL A 260 -19.94 4.06 16.77
N ILE A 261 -18.92 4.77 17.30
CA ILE A 261 -17.68 4.12 17.71
C ILE A 261 -17.95 3.11 18.84
N GLU A 262 -18.71 3.47 19.87
CA GLU A 262 -19.03 2.59 20.99
C GLU A 262 -19.80 1.34 20.55
N ASN A 263 -20.78 1.50 19.66
CA ASN A 263 -21.66 0.39 19.26
C ASN A 263 -21.05 -0.53 18.19
N GLU A 264 -20.26 -0.01 17.27
CA GLU A 264 -19.78 -0.79 16.12
C GLU A 264 -18.29 -1.11 16.15
N PHE A 265 -17.48 -0.28 16.84
CA PHE A 265 -16.04 -0.37 16.83
C PHE A 265 -15.41 -0.41 18.24
N GLY A 266 -16.21 -0.22 19.30
CA GLY A 266 -15.75 -0.30 20.67
C GLY A 266 -15.28 -1.72 21.00
N THR A 267 -14.12 -1.82 21.63
CA THR A 267 -13.54 -3.05 22.19
C THR A 267 -13.87 -3.14 23.66
#